data_5e35cc307cf5acd9791ba43b80a4d11f
#
_entry.id   5e35cc307cf5acd9791ba43b80a4d11f
#
_cell.length_a   1.000
_cell.length_b   1.000
_cell.length_c   1.000
_cell.angle_alpha   90.00
_cell.angle_beta   90.00
_cell.angle_gamma   90.00
#
_symmetry.space_group_name_H-M   'P 1'
#
loop_
_entity.id
_entity.type
_entity.pdbx_description
1 polymer ?
#
loop_
_entity_poly.entity_id
_entity_poly.type
_entity_poly.pdbx_seq_one_letter_code
_entity_poly.pdbx_strand_id
1 'polypeptide(L)'
;MKTRCSEAHGVATILAMHYTISTPVDTIVCADGTEVIGTYLAEELTRAGVLNYNAHRTVYVLAPEYAPNGQIIFRDNLQLAIRGKHVLILMGSLATGLTLESLMDGVRYYGANISGACAIFSAVKEVEGIPVISVFHPEEIPNYQSYPPTDCPLCKNGTPIDALVNSFGYSVLK
;
A
#
# COMPACT_ATOMS: atom_id res chain seq x y z
N MET A 1 13.60 -4.07 -3.83
CA MET A 1 13.16 -2.81 -3.17
C MET A 1 12.65 -3.03 -1.76
N LYS A 2 11.59 -3.82 -1.53
CA LYS A 2 10.92 -3.90 -0.22
C LYS A 2 11.82 -4.28 0.96
N THR A 3 12.83 -5.12 0.75
CA THR A 3 13.72 -5.67 1.80
C THR A 3 15.13 -5.08 1.79
N ARG A 4 15.49 -4.28 0.79
CA ARG A 4 16.79 -3.62 0.69
C ARG A 4 16.68 -2.22 1.28
N CYS A 5 17.25 -2.00 2.47
CA CYS A 5 17.05 -0.79 3.27
C CYS A 5 17.30 0.53 2.50
N SER A 6 18.38 0.60 1.70
CA SER A 6 18.68 1.81 0.94
C SER A 6 17.62 2.16 -0.11
N GLU A 7 17.10 1.14 -0.80
CA GLU A 7 16.02 1.32 -1.78
C GLU A 7 14.68 1.61 -1.09
N ALA A 8 14.40 0.92 0.02
CA ALA A 8 13.19 1.14 0.81
C ALA A 8 13.13 2.57 1.37
N HIS A 9 14.26 3.09 1.85
CA HIS A 9 14.37 4.48 2.29
C HIS A 9 14.13 5.47 1.16
N GLY A 10 14.72 5.25 -0.03
CA GLY A 10 14.49 6.10 -1.20
C GLY A 10 13.02 6.15 -1.62
N VAL A 11 12.34 5.00 -1.64
CA VAL A 11 10.88 4.93 -1.91
C VAL A 11 10.09 5.70 -0.84
N ALA A 12 10.41 5.51 0.43
CA ALA A 12 9.74 6.20 1.54
C ALA A 12 9.89 7.72 1.45
N THR A 13 11.08 8.21 1.12
CA THR A 13 11.35 9.64 0.96
C THR A 13 10.49 10.26 -0.16
N ILE A 14 10.37 9.57 -1.30
CA ILE A 14 9.54 10.05 -2.43
C ILE A 14 8.06 10.10 -2.01
N LEU A 15 7.55 9.03 -1.39
CA LEU A 15 6.16 8.97 -0.95
C LEU A 15 5.84 10.00 0.13
N ALA A 16 6.75 10.23 1.08
CA ALA A 16 6.57 11.18 2.18
C ALA A 16 6.29 12.61 1.69
N MET A 17 6.89 13.04 0.60
CA MET A 17 6.71 14.39 0.04
C MET A 17 5.24 14.74 -0.22
N HIS A 18 4.39 13.75 -0.46
CA HIS A 18 2.96 13.95 -0.73
C HIS A 18 2.09 14.06 0.52
N TYR A 19 2.62 13.67 1.69
CA TYR A 19 1.85 13.57 2.94
C TYR A 19 2.38 14.44 4.09
N THR A 20 3.49 15.16 3.90
CA THR A 20 4.13 15.93 4.98
C THR A 20 3.36 17.18 5.39
N ILE A 21 2.76 17.90 4.42
CA ILE A 21 2.30 19.29 4.65
C ILE A 21 0.97 19.35 5.41
N SER A 22 -0.01 18.52 5.04
CA SER A 22 -1.40 18.70 5.51
C SER A 22 -2.13 17.39 5.86
N THR A 23 -1.49 16.25 5.69
CA THR A 23 -2.14 14.95 5.86
C THR A 23 -1.86 14.37 7.24
N PRO A 24 -2.88 14.21 8.10
CA PRO A 24 -2.68 13.53 9.37
C PRO A 24 -2.43 12.04 9.14
N VAL A 25 -1.38 11.50 9.77
CA VAL A 25 -1.05 10.07 9.74
C VAL A 25 -0.71 9.61 11.15
N ASP A 26 -1.57 8.77 11.71
CA ASP A 26 -1.36 8.13 13.01
C ASP A 26 -0.86 6.69 12.84
N THR A 27 -1.22 6.05 11.71
CA THR A 27 -0.89 4.66 11.44
C THR A 27 -0.65 4.43 9.95
N ILE A 28 0.37 3.66 9.64
CA ILE A 28 0.62 3.14 8.29
C ILE A 28 0.27 1.66 8.29
N VAL A 29 -0.71 1.28 7.48
CA VAL A 29 -1.07 -0.12 7.23
C VAL A 29 -0.32 -0.61 6.01
N CYS A 30 0.61 -1.54 6.24
CA CYS A 30 1.52 -2.09 5.24
C CYS A 30 0.99 -3.41 4.70
N ALA A 31 0.67 -3.46 3.41
CA ALA A 31 0.36 -4.70 2.71
C ALA A 31 1.55 -5.17 1.85
N ASP A 32 1.50 -6.40 1.39
CA ASP A 32 2.49 -6.99 0.46
C ASP A 32 3.94 -6.99 0.98
N GLY A 33 4.14 -7.02 2.29
CA GLY A 33 5.49 -7.03 2.89
C GLY A 33 6.23 -5.69 2.73
N THR A 34 5.52 -4.57 2.89
CA THR A 34 6.06 -3.21 2.76
C THR A 34 6.46 -2.58 4.10
N GLU A 35 6.54 -3.34 5.19
CA GLU A 35 6.77 -2.82 6.55
C GLU A 35 8.09 -2.07 6.69
N VAL A 36 9.14 -2.50 5.97
CA VAL A 36 10.42 -1.79 5.97
C VAL A 36 10.28 -0.41 5.35
N ILE A 37 9.54 -0.29 4.25
CA ILE A 37 9.24 1.00 3.63
C ILE A 37 8.35 1.83 4.56
N GLY A 38 7.33 1.20 5.17
CA GLY A 38 6.44 1.83 6.14
C GLY A 38 7.19 2.42 7.33
N THR A 39 8.22 1.75 7.82
CA THR A 39 9.07 2.25 8.90
C THR A 39 9.83 3.51 8.49
N TYR A 40 10.49 3.49 7.33
CA TYR A 40 11.16 4.70 6.82
C TYR A 40 10.17 5.81 6.47
N LEU A 41 8.99 5.46 5.97
CA LEU A 41 7.94 6.46 5.70
C LEU A 41 7.45 7.12 6.99
N ALA A 42 7.26 6.36 8.06
CA ALA A 42 6.93 6.90 9.38
C ALA A 42 8.03 7.84 9.90
N GLU A 43 9.29 7.47 9.73
CA GLU A 43 10.45 8.31 10.10
C GLU A 43 10.45 9.63 9.31
N GLU A 44 10.28 9.58 7.99
CA GLU A 44 10.22 10.78 7.15
C GLU A 44 9.03 11.68 7.51
N LEU A 45 7.84 11.10 7.75
CA LEU A 45 6.63 11.84 8.12
C LEU A 45 6.75 12.50 9.50
N THR A 46 7.52 11.95 10.42
CA THR A 46 7.67 12.47 11.79
C THR A 46 8.93 13.30 11.98
N ARG A 47 9.78 13.41 10.97
CA ARG A 47 11.01 14.21 11.02
C ARG A 47 10.69 15.67 11.38
N ALA A 48 11.51 16.27 12.25
CA ALA A 48 11.37 17.65 12.64
C ALA A 48 11.43 18.60 11.43
N GLY A 49 10.46 19.48 11.33
CA GLY A 49 10.39 20.48 10.26
C GLY A 49 9.19 21.39 10.43
N VAL A 50 9.35 22.68 10.14
CA VAL A 50 8.30 23.71 10.35
C VAL A 50 7.02 23.43 9.53
N LEU A 51 7.15 22.76 8.40
CA LEU A 51 6.02 22.47 7.51
C LEU A 51 5.50 21.03 7.63
N ASN A 52 6.07 20.23 8.55
CA ASN A 52 5.65 18.84 8.68
C ASN A 52 4.50 18.71 9.68
N TYR A 53 3.32 18.37 9.19
CA TYR A 53 2.10 18.21 9.99
C TYR A 53 2.24 17.14 11.09
N ASN A 54 2.98 16.08 10.82
CA ASN A 54 3.16 14.94 11.72
C ASN A 54 4.46 15.03 12.55
N ALA A 55 5.18 16.17 12.51
CA ALA A 55 6.42 16.34 13.25
C ALA A 55 6.24 16.00 14.75
N HIS A 56 7.18 15.22 15.29
CA HIS A 56 7.20 14.78 16.69
C HIS A 56 6.01 13.89 17.12
N ARG A 57 5.20 13.37 16.18
CA ARG A 57 4.13 12.42 16.49
C ARG A 57 4.67 10.98 16.49
N THR A 58 3.95 10.10 17.18
CA THR A 58 4.17 8.66 17.07
C THR A 58 3.29 8.11 15.94
N VAL A 59 3.90 7.44 14.98
CA VAL A 59 3.19 6.75 13.89
C VAL A 59 3.37 5.25 14.08
N TYR A 60 2.26 4.51 14.09
CA TYR A 60 2.28 3.04 14.12
C TYR A 60 2.50 2.49 12.72
N VAL A 61 3.26 1.40 12.62
CA VAL A 61 3.44 0.64 11.37
C VAL A 61 2.93 -0.76 11.62
N LEU A 62 1.89 -1.15 10.90
CA LEU A 62 1.17 -2.41 11.10
C LEU A 62 0.99 -3.16 9.79
N ALA A 63 1.08 -4.49 9.84
CA ALA A 63 0.63 -5.37 8.77
C ALA A 63 -0.71 -6.01 9.15
N PRO A 64 -1.70 -6.08 8.24
CA PRO A 64 -2.92 -6.81 8.48
C PRO A 64 -2.68 -8.32 8.41
N GLU A 65 -3.43 -9.09 9.18
CA GLU A 65 -3.58 -10.53 8.96
C GLU A 65 -4.71 -10.75 7.95
N TYR A 66 -4.60 -11.82 7.16
CA TYR A 66 -5.61 -12.22 6.21
C TYR A 66 -6.23 -13.54 6.65
N ALA A 67 -7.54 -13.57 6.81
CA ALA A 67 -8.28 -14.82 6.97
C ALA A 67 -8.27 -15.63 5.65
N PRO A 68 -8.58 -16.94 5.68
CA PRO A 68 -8.62 -17.76 4.48
C PRO A 68 -9.59 -17.28 3.39
N ASN A 69 -10.60 -16.52 3.77
CA ASN A 69 -11.56 -15.89 2.84
C ASN A 69 -11.10 -14.50 2.33
N GLY A 70 -9.86 -14.09 2.64
CA GLY A 70 -9.31 -12.79 2.25
C GLY A 70 -9.71 -11.62 3.16
N GLN A 71 -10.53 -11.84 4.17
CA GLN A 71 -10.93 -10.81 5.12
C GLN A 71 -9.73 -10.34 5.97
N ILE A 72 -9.64 -9.04 6.19
CA ILE A 72 -8.57 -8.42 6.98
C ILE A 72 -8.91 -8.50 8.47
N ILE A 73 -7.90 -8.84 9.25
CA ILE A 73 -8.00 -8.96 10.70
C ILE A 73 -6.91 -8.13 11.37
N PHE A 74 -7.33 -7.28 12.33
CA PHE A 74 -6.44 -6.67 13.31
C PHE A 74 -6.75 -7.24 14.68
N ARG A 75 -5.76 -7.85 15.34
CA ARG A 75 -5.91 -8.40 16.69
C ARG A 75 -6.24 -7.30 17.69
N ASP A 76 -6.90 -7.66 18.80
CA ASP A 76 -7.41 -6.71 19.80
C ASP A 76 -6.36 -5.74 20.32
N ASN A 77 -5.13 -6.22 20.52
CA ASN A 77 -3.99 -5.39 20.95
C ASN A 77 -3.55 -4.36 19.89
N LEU A 78 -3.87 -4.57 18.61
CA LEU A 78 -3.55 -3.66 17.51
C LEU A 78 -4.69 -2.69 17.18
N GLN A 79 -5.92 -2.98 17.63
CA GLN A 79 -7.08 -2.14 17.34
C GLN A 79 -6.95 -0.72 17.91
N LEU A 80 -6.20 -0.53 19.00
CA LEU A 80 -5.91 0.80 19.55
C LEU A 80 -5.11 1.69 18.59
N ALA A 81 -4.31 1.08 17.71
CA ALA A 81 -3.55 1.78 16.69
C ALA A 81 -4.36 2.02 15.40
N ILE A 82 -5.59 1.50 15.31
CA ILE A 82 -6.47 1.62 14.13
C ILE A 82 -7.71 2.45 14.46
N ARG A 83 -8.42 2.12 15.54
CA ARG A 83 -9.71 2.73 15.87
C ARG A 83 -9.60 4.24 16.09
N GLY A 84 -10.36 5.01 15.31
CA GLY A 84 -10.37 6.48 15.37
C GLY A 84 -9.08 7.14 14.86
N LYS A 85 -8.16 6.37 14.26
CA LYS A 85 -6.89 6.84 13.75
C LYS A 85 -6.97 7.29 12.29
N HIS A 86 -6.05 8.14 11.89
CA HIS A 86 -5.81 8.51 10.50
C HIS A 86 -4.82 7.51 9.90
N VAL A 87 -5.32 6.70 8.98
CA VAL A 87 -4.58 5.57 8.40
C VAL A 87 -4.13 5.90 6.98
N LEU A 88 -2.84 5.78 6.73
CA LEU A 88 -2.24 5.74 5.40
C LEU A 88 -2.02 4.28 5.01
N ILE A 89 -2.54 3.86 3.86
CA ILE A 89 -2.35 2.49 3.35
C ILE A 89 -1.15 2.47 2.41
N LEU A 90 -0.21 1.56 2.67
CA LEU A 90 1.00 1.36 1.86
C LEU A 90 0.99 -0.04 1.24
N MET A 91 1.08 -0.10 -0.09
CA MET A 91 1.07 -1.33 -0.86
C MET A 91 2.34 -1.53 -1.70
N GLY A 92 2.63 -2.77 -2.05
CA GLY A 92 3.73 -3.09 -2.98
C GLY A 92 3.36 -2.72 -4.40
N SER A 93 2.22 -3.20 -4.88
CA SER A 93 1.75 -2.95 -6.24
C SER A 93 0.23 -2.95 -6.35
N LEU A 94 -0.28 -2.11 -7.23
CA LEU A 94 -1.71 -1.98 -7.53
C LEU A 94 -1.93 -2.13 -9.04
N ALA A 95 -2.54 -3.23 -9.45
CA ALA A 95 -2.89 -3.48 -10.85
C ALA A 95 -4.32 -3.01 -11.16
N THR A 96 -5.31 -3.49 -10.42
CA THR A 96 -6.74 -3.21 -10.65
C THR A 96 -7.40 -2.41 -9.52
N GLY A 97 -6.74 -2.26 -8.38
CA GLY A 97 -7.29 -1.58 -7.21
C GLY A 97 -8.12 -2.45 -6.26
N LEU A 98 -8.55 -3.65 -6.66
CA LEU A 98 -9.45 -4.51 -5.87
C LEU A 98 -8.91 -4.86 -4.47
N THR A 99 -7.60 -5.12 -4.36
CA THR A 99 -6.98 -5.40 -3.06
C THR A 99 -6.98 -4.17 -2.16
N LEU A 100 -6.75 -2.97 -2.74
CA LEU A 100 -6.81 -1.73 -1.99
C LEU A 100 -8.24 -1.45 -1.50
N GLU A 101 -9.25 -1.64 -2.34
CA GLU A 101 -10.66 -1.51 -1.97
C GLU A 101 -11.00 -2.40 -0.77
N SER A 102 -10.64 -3.67 -0.82
CA SER A 102 -10.83 -4.62 0.29
C SER A 102 -10.08 -4.21 1.57
N LEU A 103 -8.86 -3.65 1.43
CA LEU A 103 -8.08 -3.09 2.55
C LEU A 103 -8.78 -1.88 3.17
N MET A 104 -9.27 -0.97 2.34
CA MET A 104 -9.99 0.23 2.78
C MET A 104 -11.25 -0.14 3.55
N ASP A 105 -12.02 -1.10 3.06
CA ASP A 105 -13.21 -1.62 3.75
C ASP A 105 -12.87 -2.24 5.10
N GLY A 106 -11.81 -3.05 5.15
CA GLY A 106 -11.33 -3.63 6.40
C GLY A 106 -10.89 -2.58 7.41
N VAL A 107 -10.13 -1.58 6.98
CA VAL A 107 -9.66 -0.48 7.84
C VAL A 107 -10.85 0.35 8.35
N ARG A 108 -11.84 0.65 7.50
CA ARG A 108 -13.09 1.34 7.89
C ARG A 108 -13.92 0.52 8.87
N TYR A 109 -14.00 -0.79 8.69
CA TYR A 109 -14.71 -1.70 9.62
C TYR A 109 -14.18 -1.58 11.05
N TYR A 110 -12.87 -1.40 11.22
CA TYR A 110 -12.26 -1.15 12.54
C TYR A 110 -12.38 0.31 13.01
N GLY A 111 -13.10 1.16 12.28
CA GLY A 111 -13.41 2.54 12.67
C GLY A 111 -12.28 3.54 12.46
N ALA A 112 -11.40 3.31 11.49
CA ALA A 112 -10.36 4.26 11.11
C ALA A 112 -10.82 5.23 10.02
N ASN A 113 -10.12 6.36 9.92
CA ASN A 113 -10.24 7.33 8.85
C ASN A 113 -9.08 7.13 7.86
N ILE A 114 -9.38 6.92 6.58
CA ILE A 114 -8.35 6.76 5.55
C ILE A 114 -7.82 8.13 5.15
N SER A 115 -6.53 8.38 5.38
CA SER A 115 -5.84 9.62 5.02
C SER A 115 -5.28 9.60 3.60
N GLY A 116 -5.10 8.43 3.02
CA GLY A 116 -4.58 8.25 1.68
C GLY A 116 -4.14 6.82 1.41
N ALA A 117 -3.72 6.58 0.18
CA ALA A 117 -3.16 5.33 -0.27
C ALA A 117 -1.90 5.58 -1.09
N CYS A 118 -0.87 4.76 -0.87
CA CYS A 118 0.36 4.85 -1.64
C CYS A 118 0.91 3.46 -1.96
N ALA A 119 1.75 3.40 -3.01
CA ALA A 119 2.32 2.16 -3.49
C ALA A 119 3.72 2.36 -4.08
N ILE A 120 4.50 1.28 -4.22
CA ILE A 120 5.73 1.33 -5.01
C ILE A 120 5.36 1.48 -6.49
N PHE A 121 4.38 0.69 -6.97
CA PHE A 121 3.86 0.75 -8.34
C PHE A 121 2.33 0.81 -8.32
N SER A 122 1.73 1.64 -9.17
CA SER A 122 0.28 1.64 -9.37
C SER A 122 -0.10 1.87 -10.82
N ALA A 123 -1.00 1.00 -11.33
CA ALA A 123 -1.68 1.17 -12.61
C ALA A 123 -3.00 1.94 -12.47
N VAL A 124 -3.45 2.20 -11.24
CA VAL A 124 -4.66 2.98 -10.95
C VAL A 124 -4.29 4.28 -10.26
N LYS A 125 -4.98 5.35 -10.58
CA LYS A 125 -4.75 6.70 -10.04
C LYS A 125 -5.61 7.00 -8.82
N GLU A 126 -6.70 6.27 -8.66
CA GLU A 126 -7.69 6.50 -7.62
C GLU A 126 -8.48 5.21 -7.35
N VAL A 127 -8.87 4.99 -6.11
CA VAL A 127 -9.80 3.94 -5.68
C VAL A 127 -10.81 4.57 -4.74
N GLU A 128 -12.12 4.46 -5.03
CA GLU A 128 -13.23 5.03 -4.23
C GLU A 128 -13.05 6.51 -3.85
N GLY A 129 -12.55 7.33 -4.76
CA GLY A 129 -12.31 8.75 -4.51
C GLY A 129 -11.04 9.05 -3.71
N ILE A 130 -10.26 8.04 -3.32
CA ILE A 130 -8.97 8.21 -2.65
C ILE A 130 -7.85 8.16 -3.70
N PRO A 131 -7.09 9.26 -3.88
CA PRO A 131 -5.94 9.26 -4.78
C PRO A 131 -4.88 8.25 -4.33
N VAL A 132 -4.29 7.55 -5.31
CA VAL A 132 -3.17 6.64 -5.09
C VAL A 132 -1.87 7.31 -5.55
N ILE A 133 -0.97 7.52 -4.61
CA ILE A 133 0.37 8.04 -4.89
C ILE A 133 1.31 6.86 -5.10
N SER A 134 2.05 6.84 -6.20
CA SER A 134 3.04 5.77 -6.44
C SER A 134 4.36 6.32 -6.97
N VAL A 135 5.42 5.51 -6.75
CA VAL A 135 6.77 5.85 -7.22
C VAL A 135 6.92 5.52 -8.69
N PHE A 136 6.30 4.42 -9.13
CA PHE A 136 6.32 3.96 -10.52
C PHE A 136 4.92 3.82 -11.08
N HIS A 137 4.79 4.07 -12.39
CA HIS A 137 3.55 4.01 -13.16
C HIS A 137 3.69 3.08 -14.38
N PRO A 138 2.59 2.65 -15.02
CA PRO A 138 2.62 1.78 -16.19
C PRO A 138 3.48 2.31 -17.35
N GLU A 139 3.53 3.61 -17.52
CA GLU A 139 4.27 4.27 -18.58
C GLU A 139 5.79 4.01 -18.50
N GLU A 140 6.28 3.65 -17.31
CA GLU A 140 7.69 3.34 -17.06
C GLU A 140 8.04 1.87 -17.26
N ILE A 141 7.00 1.00 -17.46
CA ILE A 141 7.18 -0.43 -17.69
C ILE A 141 6.75 -0.77 -19.12
N PRO A 142 7.69 -1.08 -20.03
CA PRO A 142 7.37 -1.39 -21.41
C PRO A 142 6.34 -2.53 -21.55
N ASN A 143 5.29 -2.29 -22.34
CA ASN A 143 4.23 -3.25 -22.61
C ASN A 143 3.45 -3.73 -21.38
N TYR A 144 3.43 -2.98 -20.29
CA TYR A 144 2.63 -3.35 -19.13
C TYR A 144 1.14 -3.39 -19.48
N GLN A 145 0.49 -4.48 -19.11
CA GLN A 145 -0.94 -4.67 -19.25
C GLN A 145 -1.49 -5.36 -17.99
N SER A 146 -2.63 -4.90 -17.54
CA SER A 146 -3.38 -5.54 -16.46
C SER A 146 -4.85 -5.60 -16.83
N TYR A 147 -5.50 -6.68 -16.45
CA TYR A 147 -6.91 -6.93 -16.77
C TYR A 147 -7.65 -7.43 -15.54
N PRO A 148 -8.91 -7.02 -15.34
CA PRO A 148 -9.74 -7.60 -14.30
C PRO A 148 -9.96 -9.10 -14.58
N PRO A 149 -10.08 -9.94 -13.54
CA PRO A 149 -10.28 -11.38 -13.71
C PRO A 149 -11.50 -11.75 -14.58
N THR A 150 -12.54 -10.91 -14.55
CA THR A 150 -13.78 -11.11 -15.29
C THR A 150 -13.69 -10.78 -16.76
N ASP A 151 -12.68 -10.01 -17.19
CA ASP A 151 -12.53 -9.54 -18.57
C ASP A 151 -11.08 -9.56 -19.05
N CYS A 152 -10.42 -10.68 -18.89
CA CYS A 152 -9.03 -10.88 -19.31
C CYS A 152 -8.96 -11.46 -20.73
N PRO A 153 -8.45 -10.72 -21.73
CA PRO A 153 -8.31 -11.21 -23.10
C PRO A 153 -7.31 -12.38 -23.23
N LEU A 154 -6.30 -12.42 -22.36
CA LEU A 154 -5.33 -13.52 -22.33
C LEU A 154 -6.02 -14.83 -21.93
N CYS A 155 -6.87 -14.78 -20.90
CA CYS A 155 -7.66 -15.93 -20.46
C CYS A 155 -8.66 -16.39 -21.55
N LYS A 156 -9.31 -15.42 -22.21
CA LYS A 156 -10.25 -15.72 -23.33
C LYS A 156 -9.55 -16.41 -24.52
N ASN A 157 -8.30 -16.06 -24.76
CA ASN A 157 -7.48 -16.64 -25.84
C ASN A 157 -6.75 -17.93 -25.41
N GLY A 158 -6.94 -18.39 -24.16
CA GLY A 158 -6.27 -19.61 -23.66
C GLY A 158 -4.77 -19.45 -23.47
N THR A 159 -4.27 -18.22 -23.31
CA THR A 159 -2.86 -17.97 -23.06
C THR A 159 -2.47 -18.56 -21.70
N PRO A 160 -1.47 -19.48 -21.63
CA PRO A 160 -1.07 -20.08 -20.37
C PRO A 160 -0.41 -19.07 -19.45
N ILE A 161 -0.59 -19.27 -18.13
CA ILE A 161 0.12 -18.50 -17.11
C ILE A 161 1.57 -19.01 -17.08
N ASP A 162 2.53 -18.12 -17.19
CA ASP A 162 3.96 -18.43 -17.18
C ASP A 162 4.64 -18.20 -15.82
N ALA A 163 4.04 -17.39 -14.95
CA ALA A 163 4.52 -17.17 -13.59
C ALA A 163 3.39 -16.83 -12.62
N LEU A 164 3.57 -17.19 -11.35
CA LEU A 164 2.78 -16.73 -10.22
C LEU A 164 3.56 -15.69 -9.42
N VAL A 165 2.92 -14.61 -9.07
CA VAL A 165 3.52 -13.49 -8.31
C VAL A 165 2.71 -13.21 -7.05
N ASN A 166 3.39 -13.00 -5.93
CA ASN A 166 2.78 -12.59 -4.68
C ASN A 166 3.72 -11.66 -3.88
N SER A 167 3.35 -11.34 -2.63
CA SER A 167 4.15 -10.51 -1.74
C SER A 167 5.56 -11.05 -1.43
N PHE A 168 5.81 -12.35 -1.60
CA PHE A 168 7.11 -12.98 -1.34
C PHE A 168 8.00 -13.05 -2.58
N GLY A 169 7.45 -12.84 -3.79
CA GLY A 169 8.21 -12.90 -5.02
C GLY A 169 7.43 -13.54 -6.17
N TYR A 170 8.14 -14.18 -7.09
CA TYR A 170 7.53 -14.87 -8.23
C TYR A 170 8.07 -16.29 -8.38
N SER A 171 7.26 -17.15 -8.95
CA SER A 171 7.63 -18.51 -9.34
C SER A 171 7.24 -18.74 -10.80
N VAL A 172 8.23 -19.07 -11.61
CA VAL A 172 7.99 -19.44 -13.01
C VAL A 172 7.31 -20.82 -13.07
N LEU A 173 6.24 -20.92 -13.84
CA LEU A 173 5.55 -22.18 -14.13
C LEU A 173 6.24 -22.84 -15.35
N LYS A 174 6.64 -24.09 -15.20
CA LYS A 174 7.23 -24.89 -16.27
C LYS A 174 6.19 -25.76 -16.92
#